data_1b563d4b0e6df4472bd0930b6b4d1061
#
_entry.id   1b563d4b0e6df4472bd0930b6b4d1061
#
_cell.length_a   1.000
_cell.length_b   1.000
_cell.length_c   1.000
_cell.angle_alpha   90.00
_cell.angle_beta   90.00
_cell.angle_gamma   90.00
#
_symmetry.space_group_name_H-M   'P 1'
#
loop_
_entity.id
_entity.type
_entity.pdbx_description
1 polymer ?
#
loop_
_entity_poly.entity_id
_entity_poly.type
_entity_poly.pdbx_seq_one_letter_code
_entity_poly.pdbx_strand_id
1 'polypeptide(L)'
;FRNPVEAKELLIEALEIQPMGQGNLYDGEKDGRMVKIMPVNRIATKADLSELITGFDYKTFERKKNENPNKPVEKLLIVCMGHEPDLKASLQKEVSFQLDIEVVDILRDRAELEFKRDTKANVIIKNGHLGIEAFYPMNLLQKLSIMKEDIDDWKELVDSIMIDWDYDGEVLNPDLIDIPEKNDLVKGIYKLPD
;
A
#
# COMPACT_ATOMS: atom_id res chain seq x y z
N PHE A 1 -7.44 7.55 -9.12
CA PHE A 1 -8.21 6.39 -8.64
C PHE A 1 -9.68 6.63 -8.92
N ARG A 2 -10.38 5.67 -9.52
CA ARG A 2 -11.84 5.72 -9.69
C ARG A 2 -12.56 5.66 -8.34
N ASN A 3 -11.98 4.96 -7.39
CA ASN A 3 -12.52 4.82 -6.06
C ASN A 3 -11.47 5.08 -4.97
N PRO A 4 -11.39 6.32 -4.46
CA PRO A 4 -10.46 6.65 -3.37
C PRO A 4 -10.71 5.87 -2.08
N VAL A 5 -11.94 5.41 -1.83
CA VAL A 5 -12.31 4.62 -0.64
C VAL A 5 -11.64 3.25 -0.71
N GLU A 6 -11.75 2.55 -1.84
CA GLU A 6 -11.11 1.25 -2.04
C GLU A 6 -9.58 1.35 -1.96
N ALA A 7 -8.99 2.42 -2.50
CA ALA A 7 -7.55 2.65 -2.38
C ALA A 7 -7.12 2.85 -0.91
N LYS A 8 -7.91 3.56 -0.12
CA LYS A 8 -7.67 3.73 1.31
C LYS A 8 -7.80 2.41 2.08
N GLU A 9 -8.81 1.61 1.80
CA GLU A 9 -9.00 0.28 2.38
C GLU A 9 -7.83 -0.66 2.06
N LEU A 10 -7.32 -0.60 0.83
CA LEU A 10 -6.16 -1.36 0.42
C LEU A 10 -4.89 -0.96 1.20
N LEU A 11 -4.68 0.34 1.44
CA LEU A 11 -3.57 0.83 2.25
C LEU A 11 -3.69 0.38 3.71
N ILE A 12 -4.90 0.40 4.27
CA ILE A 12 -5.19 -0.07 5.62
C ILE A 12 -4.79 -1.55 5.76
N GLU A 13 -5.20 -2.38 4.80
CA GLU A 13 -4.86 -3.80 4.79
C GLU A 13 -3.35 -4.01 4.61
N ALA A 14 -2.74 -3.34 3.63
CA ALA A 14 -1.34 -3.49 3.28
C ALA A 14 -0.38 -3.10 4.41
N LEU A 15 -0.68 -2.05 5.11
CA LEU A 15 0.12 -1.53 6.21
C LEU A 15 -0.25 -2.17 7.57
N GLU A 16 -1.17 -3.13 7.57
CA GLU A 16 -1.66 -3.79 8.79
C GLU A 16 -2.19 -2.77 9.82
N ILE A 17 -2.89 -1.75 9.34
CA ILE A 17 -3.52 -0.73 10.18
C ILE A 17 -4.80 -1.31 10.76
N GLN A 18 -5.01 -1.15 12.05
CA GLN A 18 -6.29 -1.45 12.68
C GLN A 18 -7.28 -0.31 12.39
N PRO A 19 -8.33 -0.53 11.59
CA PRO A 19 -9.21 0.54 11.15
C PRO A 19 -10.04 1.09 12.30
N MET A 20 -10.35 2.38 12.22
CA MET A 20 -11.36 3.04 13.06
C MET A 20 -12.65 3.23 12.29
N GLY A 21 -13.78 3.32 13.01
CA GLY A 21 -15.10 3.54 12.40
C GLY A 21 -15.20 4.86 11.67
N GLN A 22 -16.18 4.96 10.78
CA GLN A 22 -16.47 6.19 10.04
C GLN A 22 -16.76 7.36 10.99
N GLY A 23 -16.34 8.56 10.59
CA GLY A 23 -16.54 9.79 11.36
C GLY A 23 -15.45 10.08 12.38
N ASN A 24 -14.45 9.23 12.54
CA ASN A 24 -13.25 9.52 13.32
C ASN A 24 -12.29 10.43 12.54
N LEU A 25 -11.53 11.26 13.27
CA LEU A 25 -10.47 12.08 12.68
C LEU A 25 -9.40 11.20 12.04
N TYR A 26 -9.09 10.07 12.66
CA TYR A 26 -8.09 9.13 12.23
C TYR A 26 -8.69 7.96 11.46
N ASP A 27 -7.93 7.42 10.53
CA ASP A 27 -8.34 6.25 9.73
C ASP A 27 -8.10 4.93 10.45
N GLY A 28 -7.20 4.91 11.42
CA GLY A 28 -6.91 3.73 12.23
C GLY A 28 -5.79 3.95 13.23
N GLU A 29 -5.28 2.82 13.76
CA GLU A 29 -4.16 2.76 14.69
C GLU A 29 -3.16 1.71 14.21
N LYS A 30 -1.87 1.99 14.39
CA LYS A 30 -0.78 1.06 14.14
C LYS A 30 0.35 1.28 15.12
N ASP A 31 0.74 0.23 15.85
CA ASP A 31 1.87 0.24 16.80
C ASP A 31 1.83 1.42 17.80
N GLY A 32 0.64 1.71 18.30
CA GLY A 32 0.40 2.80 19.24
C GLY A 32 0.37 4.21 18.61
N ARG A 33 0.41 4.30 17.27
CA ARG A 33 0.29 5.56 16.53
C ARG A 33 -1.09 5.71 15.92
N MET A 34 -1.64 6.90 16.00
CA MET A 34 -2.87 7.24 15.28
C MET A 34 -2.55 7.48 13.80
N VAL A 35 -3.26 6.82 12.93
CA VAL A 35 -2.97 6.83 11.48
C VAL A 35 -3.92 7.77 10.75
N LYS A 36 -3.36 8.66 9.96
CA LYS A 36 -4.08 9.47 8.98
C LYS A 36 -3.57 9.19 7.58
N ILE A 37 -4.47 8.75 6.71
CA ILE A 37 -4.17 8.53 5.29
C ILE A 37 -4.52 9.81 4.53
N MET A 38 -3.51 10.40 3.89
CA MET A 38 -3.66 11.59 3.06
C MET A 38 -4.30 11.24 1.71
N PRO A 39 -4.69 12.22 0.88
CA PRO A 39 -5.26 11.95 -0.43
C PRO A 39 -4.40 10.99 -1.24
N VAL A 40 -5.02 9.93 -1.79
CA VAL A 40 -4.33 8.83 -2.47
C VAL A 40 -4.07 9.08 -3.96
N ASN A 41 -4.66 10.11 -4.53
CA ASN A 41 -4.61 10.44 -5.97
C ASN A 41 -3.66 11.58 -6.31
N ARG A 42 -2.98 12.14 -5.34
CA ARG A 42 -2.01 13.23 -5.49
C ARG A 42 -1.05 13.28 -4.31
N ILE A 43 0.00 14.08 -4.43
CA ILE A 43 0.91 14.36 -3.32
C ILE A 43 0.17 15.10 -2.18
N ALA A 44 0.55 14.80 -0.95
CA ALA A 44 0.06 15.49 0.23
C ALA A 44 0.69 16.89 0.34
N THR A 45 -0.13 17.87 0.63
CA THR A 45 0.28 19.27 0.80
C THR A 45 0.03 19.76 2.22
N LYS A 46 0.62 20.89 2.57
CA LYS A 46 0.36 21.54 3.87
C LYS A 46 -1.13 21.88 4.08
N ALA A 47 -1.85 22.17 3.02
CA ALA A 47 -3.28 22.42 3.07
C ALA A 47 -4.08 21.19 3.55
N ASP A 48 -3.62 20.00 3.25
CA ASP A 48 -4.26 18.74 3.67
C ASP A 48 -4.16 18.49 5.18
N LEU A 49 -3.27 19.17 5.87
CA LEU A 49 -3.12 19.08 7.33
C LEU A 49 -4.22 19.82 8.10
N SER A 50 -4.99 20.67 7.44
CA SER A 50 -6.00 21.53 8.08
C SER A 50 -7.06 20.72 8.82
N GLU A 51 -7.48 19.60 8.26
CA GLU A 51 -8.47 18.72 8.90
C GLU A 51 -7.93 18.12 10.20
N LEU A 52 -6.67 17.65 10.20
CA LEU A 52 -6.03 17.16 11.40
C LEU A 52 -5.90 18.23 12.47
N ILE A 53 -5.35 19.40 12.10
CA ILE A 53 -5.10 20.51 13.01
C ILE A 53 -6.40 21.01 13.65
N THR A 54 -7.45 21.12 12.87
CA THR A 54 -8.77 21.55 13.34
C THR A 54 -9.47 20.50 14.18
N GLY A 55 -9.25 19.21 13.86
CA GLY A 55 -9.94 18.09 14.48
C GLY A 55 -9.28 17.55 15.75
N PHE A 56 -8.06 17.96 16.09
CA PHE A 56 -7.38 17.49 17.30
C PHE A 56 -8.17 17.80 18.58
N ASP A 57 -8.15 16.86 19.52
CA ASP A 57 -8.71 17.05 20.86
C ASP A 57 -7.71 17.80 21.75
N TYR A 58 -7.71 19.11 21.64
CA TYR A 58 -6.82 19.99 22.39
C TYR A 58 -7.03 19.93 23.90
N LYS A 59 -8.25 19.60 24.38
CA LYS A 59 -8.49 19.40 25.81
C LYS A 59 -7.73 18.18 26.34
N THR A 60 -7.75 17.08 25.58
CA THR A 60 -6.98 15.90 25.92
C THR A 60 -5.47 16.15 25.79
N PHE A 61 -5.03 16.93 24.80
CA PHE A 61 -3.62 17.33 24.67
C PHE A 61 -3.13 18.13 25.86
N GLU A 62 -3.91 19.10 26.32
CA GLU A 62 -3.56 19.90 27.49
C GLU A 62 -3.46 19.04 28.76
N ARG A 63 -4.40 18.13 28.98
CA ARG A 63 -4.35 17.17 30.08
C ARG A 63 -3.08 16.34 30.02
N LYS A 64 -2.78 15.71 28.89
CA LYS A 64 -1.57 14.88 28.70
C LYS A 64 -0.28 15.67 28.90
N LYS A 65 -0.21 16.92 28.44
CA LYS A 65 0.92 17.81 28.67
C LYS A 65 1.11 18.12 30.16
N ASN A 66 0.03 18.33 30.89
CA ASN A 66 0.09 18.60 32.32
C ASN A 66 0.52 17.37 33.12
N GLU A 67 0.06 16.17 32.74
CA GLU A 67 0.44 14.91 33.35
C GLU A 67 1.91 14.52 33.07
N ASN A 68 2.40 14.74 31.84
CA ASN A 68 3.74 14.39 31.39
C ASN A 68 4.33 15.46 30.44
N PRO A 69 4.86 16.57 30.96
CA PRO A 69 5.32 17.71 30.15
C PRO A 69 6.41 17.37 29.12
N ASN A 70 7.17 16.30 29.37
CA ASN A 70 8.33 15.90 28.53
C ASN A 70 7.98 14.82 27.50
N LYS A 71 6.71 14.39 27.43
CA LYS A 71 6.26 13.40 26.45
C LYS A 71 5.39 14.05 25.37
N PRO A 72 5.43 13.55 24.14
CA PRO A 72 4.47 13.97 23.12
C PRO A 72 3.04 13.66 23.54
N VAL A 73 2.13 14.58 23.24
CA VAL A 73 0.70 14.43 23.58
C VAL A 73 -0.02 13.45 22.65
N GLU A 74 0.52 13.26 21.45
CA GLU A 74 0.01 12.31 20.46
C GLU A 74 1.14 11.75 19.62
N LYS A 75 0.99 10.48 19.22
CA LYS A 75 1.85 9.81 18.27
C LYS A 75 1.07 9.61 16.97
N LEU A 76 1.59 10.12 15.87
CA LEU A 76 0.95 10.12 14.58
C LEU A 76 1.75 9.33 13.55
N LEU A 77 1.03 8.64 12.69
CA LEU A 77 1.55 8.07 11.45
C LEU A 77 0.76 8.67 10.28
N ILE A 78 1.45 9.44 9.45
CA ILE A 78 0.88 10.02 8.24
C ILE A 78 1.29 9.16 7.06
N VAL A 79 0.29 8.63 6.34
CA VAL A 79 0.49 7.83 5.13
C VAL A 79 0.16 8.68 3.91
N CYS A 80 1.07 8.76 2.97
CA CYS A 80 0.89 9.60 1.77
C CYS A 80 1.47 8.96 0.51
N MET A 81 1.00 9.44 -0.64
CA MET A 81 1.49 9.10 -1.98
C MET A 81 2.42 10.20 -2.49
N GLY A 82 3.54 10.41 -1.81
CA GLY A 82 4.37 11.58 -1.94
C GLY A 82 3.85 12.76 -1.13
N HIS A 83 4.74 13.68 -0.77
CA HIS A 83 4.38 14.86 0.02
C HIS A 83 5.32 16.04 -0.25
N GLU A 84 4.88 17.24 0.08
CA GLU A 84 5.75 18.41 0.15
C GLU A 84 6.89 18.19 1.16
N PRO A 85 8.11 18.70 0.88
CA PRO A 85 9.31 18.39 1.69
C PRO A 85 9.16 18.64 3.18
N ASP A 86 8.47 19.71 3.57
CA ASP A 86 8.37 20.17 4.97
C ASP A 86 7.06 19.76 5.66
N LEU A 87 6.34 18.74 5.16
CA LEU A 87 5.02 18.37 5.66
C LEU A 87 5.03 18.11 7.17
N LYS A 88 5.96 17.29 7.65
CA LYS A 88 6.11 16.96 9.08
C LYS A 88 6.44 18.21 9.92
N ALA A 89 7.41 19.00 9.50
CA ALA A 89 7.80 20.21 10.19
C ALA A 89 6.68 21.25 10.22
N SER A 90 5.91 21.36 9.15
CA SER A 90 4.73 22.24 9.07
C SER A 90 3.65 21.86 10.05
N LEU A 91 3.34 20.57 10.16
CA LEU A 91 2.36 20.09 11.15
C LEU A 91 2.78 20.44 12.57
N GLN A 92 4.04 20.16 12.94
CA GLN A 92 4.54 20.46 14.28
C GLN A 92 4.55 21.96 14.57
N LYS A 93 4.83 22.79 13.57
CA LYS A 93 4.85 24.26 13.72
C LYS A 93 3.46 24.85 13.96
N GLU A 94 2.42 24.29 13.33
CA GLU A 94 1.03 24.77 13.46
C GLU A 94 0.39 24.34 14.80
N VAL A 95 0.96 23.39 15.51
CA VAL A 95 0.41 22.85 16.75
C VAL A 95 1.32 23.22 17.92
N SER A 96 0.75 23.88 18.95
CA SER A 96 1.51 24.32 20.15
C SER A 96 1.89 23.17 21.09
N PHE A 97 1.52 21.96 20.79
CA PHE A 97 1.81 20.75 21.58
C PHE A 97 2.85 19.90 20.87
N GLN A 98 3.69 19.23 21.67
CA GLN A 98 4.67 18.30 21.13
C GLN A 98 3.98 17.06 20.57
N LEU A 99 4.21 16.79 19.28
CA LEU A 99 3.74 15.60 18.57
C LEU A 99 4.92 14.70 18.22
N ASP A 100 4.69 13.39 18.22
CA ASP A 100 5.61 12.42 17.63
C ASP A 100 5.05 12.00 16.29
N ILE A 101 5.64 12.50 15.20
CA ILE A 101 5.15 12.35 13.84
C ILE A 101 6.09 11.46 13.05
N GLU A 102 5.52 10.40 12.47
CA GLU A 102 6.15 9.55 11.48
C GLU A 102 5.41 9.67 10.15
N VAL A 103 6.15 9.70 9.04
CA VAL A 103 5.58 9.80 7.69
C VAL A 103 6.01 8.59 6.88
N VAL A 104 5.04 7.87 6.34
CA VAL A 104 5.24 6.80 5.38
C VAL A 104 4.87 7.33 3.99
N ASP A 105 5.86 7.44 3.13
CA ASP A 105 5.70 7.83 1.74
C ASP A 105 5.71 6.59 0.85
N ILE A 106 4.52 6.19 0.41
CA ILE A 106 4.33 4.97 -0.39
C ILE A 106 5.16 4.99 -1.69
N LEU A 107 5.37 6.16 -2.29
CA LEU A 107 6.13 6.26 -3.53
C LEU A 107 7.64 6.18 -3.32
N ARG A 108 8.14 6.65 -2.18
CA ARG A 108 9.56 6.64 -1.84
C ARG A 108 9.99 5.33 -1.19
N ASP A 109 9.19 4.85 -0.24
CA ASP A 109 9.54 3.73 0.64
C ASP A 109 9.18 2.37 0.03
N ARG A 110 9.23 2.28 -1.30
CA ARG A 110 8.81 1.12 -2.12
C ARG A 110 9.43 -0.20 -1.67
N ALA A 111 10.68 -0.19 -1.24
CA ALA A 111 11.42 -1.39 -0.91
C ALA A 111 10.98 -2.03 0.43
N GLU A 112 10.38 -1.24 1.33
CA GLU A 112 9.94 -1.69 2.65
C GLU A 112 8.48 -2.17 2.68
N LEU A 113 7.71 -1.87 1.61
CA LEU A 113 6.30 -2.19 1.49
C LEU A 113 6.06 -3.52 0.74
N GLU A 114 6.89 -4.51 1.01
CA GLU A 114 6.62 -5.86 0.55
C GLU A 114 5.44 -6.45 1.33
N PHE A 115 4.37 -6.78 0.60
CA PHE A 115 3.35 -7.64 1.15
C PHE A 115 3.97 -8.97 1.57
N LYS A 116 3.58 -9.45 2.75
CA LYS A 116 3.85 -10.85 3.12
C LYS A 116 3.37 -11.76 2.00
N ARG A 117 4.27 -12.50 1.50
CA ARG A 117 4.38 -13.52 0.46
C ARG A 117 3.15 -14.37 0.10
N ASP A 118 2.01 -13.80 -0.21
CA ASP A 118 0.88 -14.61 -0.65
C ASP A 118 0.41 -14.20 -2.05
N THR A 119 1.28 -14.37 -3.04
CA THR A 119 0.84 -14.30 -4.44
C THR A 119 -0.23 -15.36 -4.65
N LYS A 120 -1.44 -14.94 -4.98
CA LYS A 120 -2.53 -15.85 -5.31
C LYS A 120 -2.65 -15.92 -6.82
N ALA A 121 -2.38 -17.08 -7.37
CA ALA A 121 -2.70 -17.39 -8.75
C ALA A 121 -3.79 -18.48 -8.78
N ASN A 122 -4.82 -18.29 -9.58
CA ASN A 122 -5.71 -19.38 -9.93
C ASN A 122 -5.10 -20.14 -11.10
N VAL A 123 -4.63 -21.36 -10.81
CA VAL A 123 -3.99 -22.22 -11.77
C VAL A 123 -4.90 -23.43 -12.02
N ILE A 124 -5.14 -23.75 -13.28
CA ILE A 124 -5.87 -24.94 -13.69
C ILE A 124 -4.98 -25.87 -14.51
N ILE A 125 -5.16 -27.17 -14.35
CA ILE A 125 -4.53 -28.18 -15.19
C ILE A 125 -5.64 -28.90 -15.95
N LYS A 126 -5.62 -28.79 -17.27
CA LYS A 126 -6.61 -29.42 -18.15
C LYS A 126 -5.97 -29.85 -19.46
N ASN A 127 -6.27 -31.08 -19.90
CA ASN A 127 -5.81 -31.63 -21.17
C ASN A 127 -4.28 -31.52 -21.38
N GLY A 128 -3.48 -31.79 -20.34
CA GLY A 128 -2.02 -31.72 -20.43
C GLY A 128 -1.45 -30.29 -20.52
N HIS A 129 -2.25 -29.30 -20.14
CA HIS A 129 -1.81 -27.91 -20.10
C HIS A 129 -2.04 -27.30 -18.71
N LEU A 130 -1.13 -26.45 -18.29
CA LEU A 130 -1.28 -25.55 -17.16
C LEU A 130 -1.80 -24.22 -17.68
N GLY A 131 -2.91 -23.74 -17.14
CA GLY A 131 -3.49 -22.43 -17.43
C GLY A 131 -3.49 -21.55 -16.18
N ILE A 132 -3.15 -20.29 -16.35
CA ILE A 132 -3.27 -19.27 -15.30
C ILE A 132 -4.52 -18.45 -15.63
N GLU A 133 -5.59 -18.64 -14.85
CA GLU A 133 -6.87 -17.93 -15.05
C GLU A 133 -6.85 -16.53 -14.45
N ALA A 134 -6.20 -16.38 -13.31
CA ALA A 134 -6.07 -15.10 -12.63
C ALA A 134 -4.78 -15.05 -11.83
N PHE A 135 -4.19 -13.88 -11.79
CA PHE A 135 -3.02 -13.58 -10.98
C PHE A 135 -3.30 -12.33 -10.14
N TYR A 136 -3.13 -12.46 -8.85
CA TYR A 136 -3.31 -11.35 -7.91
C TYR A 136 -1.94 -10.85 -7.45
N PRO A 137 -1.45 -9.75 -8.03
CA PRO A 137 -0.15 -9.22 -7.69
C PRO A 137 -0.11 -8.78 -6.22
N MET A 138 1.02 -9.03 -5.59
CA MET A 138 1.24 -8.81 -4.17
C MET A 138 1.81 -7.44 -3.86
N ASN A 139 2.35 -6.78 -4.86
CA ASN A 139 2.94 -5.47 -4.71
C ASN A 139 1.81 -4.42 -4.61
N LEU A 140 1.82 -3.64 -3.51
CA LEU A 140 0.85 -2.59 -3.28
C LEU A 140 0.74 -1.62 -4.46
N LEU A 141 1.87 -1.27 -5.08
CA LEU A 141 1.89 -0.36 -6.22
C LEU A 141 1.23 -0.96 -7.45
N GLN A 142 1.41 -2.25 -7.69
CA GLN A 142 0.72 -2.95 -8.79
C GLN A 142 -0.79 -3.00 -8.53
N LYS A 143 -1.23 -3.31 -7.30
CA LYS A 143 -2.66 -3.25 -6.95
C LYS A 143 -3.23 -1.85 -7.12
N LEU A 144 -2.51 -0.81 -6.69
CA LEU A 144 -2.92 0.57 -6.88
C LEU A 144 -2.93 0.98 -8.35
N SER A 145 -1.99 0.48 -9.15
CA SER A 145 -1.95 0.73 -10.60
C SER A 145 -3.12 0.08 -11.33
N ILE A 146 -3.48 -1.15 -10.97
CA ILE A 146 -4.68 -1.83 -11.49
C ILE A 146 -5.92 -1.00 -11.24
N MET A 147 -6.11 -0.53 -10.01
CA MET A 147 -7.25 0.30 -9.63
C MET A 147 -7.27 1.65 -10.37
N LYS A 148 -6.11 2.20 -10.71
CA LYS A 148 -5.97 3.48 -11.40
C LYS A 148 -6.23 3.36 -12.90
N GLU A 149 -5.73 2.30 -13.54
CA GLU A 149 -5.68 2.17 -15.00
C GLU A 149 -6.84 1.35 -15.56
N ASP A 150 -7.71 0.81 -14.70
CA ASP A 150 -8.87 0.00 -15.12
C ASP A 150 -8.46 -1.24 -15.92
N ILE A 151 -7.43 -1.92 -15.44
CA ILE A 151 -6.88 -3.12 -16.08
C ILE A 151 -7.80 -4.30 -15.80
N ASP A 152 -8.41 -4.84 -16.82
CA ASP A 152 -9.29 -5.99 -16.75
C ASP A 152 -8.55 -7.32 -16.93
N ASP A 153 -7.42 -7.31 -17.62
CA ASP A 153 -6.60 -8.51 -17.88
C ASP A 153 -5.30 -8.46 -17.07
N TRP A 154 -5.13 -9.43 -16.16
CA TRP A 154 -3.91 -9.54 -15.35
C TRP A 154 -2.63 -9.66 -16.19
N LYS A 155 -2.71 -10.12 -17.43
CA LYS A 155 -1.59 -10.28 -18.36
C LYS A 155 -0.93 -8.95 -18.74
N GLU A 156 -1.69 -7.85 -18.69
CA GLU A 156 -1.17 -6.51 -18.95
C GLU A 156 -0.16 -6.03 -17.89
N LEU A 157 -0.16 -6.69 -16.73
CA LEU A 157 0.71 -6.36 -15.59
C LEU A 157 1.99 -7.19 -15.53
N VAL A 158 2.13 -8.15 -16.43
CA VAL A 158 3.18 -9.16 -16.35
C VAL A 158 4.21 -8.91 -17.45
N ASP A 159 5.44 -8.67 -17.04
CA ASP A 159 6.57 -8.50 -17.96
C ASP A 159 7.12 -9.85 -18.47
N SER A 160 6.99 -10.90 -17.69
CA SER A 160 7.38 -12.25 -18.08
C SER A 160 6.77 -13.29 -17.16
N ILE A 161 6.63 -14.53 -17.67
CA ILE A 161 6.32 -15.72 -16.87
C ILE A 161 7.47 -16.71 -17.02
N MET A 162 7.98 -17.18 -15.90
CA MET A 162 8.99 -18.21 -15.82
C MET A 162 8.42 -19.41 -15.08
N ILE A 163 8.53 -20.59 -15.65
CA ILE A 163 8.06 -21.82 -15.05
C ILE A 163 9.21 -22.80 -14.93
N ASP A 164 9.38 -23.30 -13.74
CA ASP A 164 10.32 -24.36 -13.39
C ASP A 164 9.46 -25.54 -12.89
N TRP A 165 9.50 -26.65 -13.64
CA TRP A 165 8.62 -27.79 -13.38
C TRP A 165 9.12 -28.70 -12.25
N ASP A 166 10.38 -28.60 -11.92
CA ASP A 166 11.03 -29.41 -10.88
C ASP A 166 11.71 -28.57 -9.79
N TYR A 167 11.16 -27.36 -9.55
CA TYR A 167 11.69 -26.39 -8.58
C TYR A 167 11.97 -27.02 -7.20
N ASP A 168 13.23 -26.99 -6.80
CA ASP A 168 13.73 -27.58 -5.56
C ASP A 168 13.52 -26.71 -4.29
N GLY A 169 13.00 -25.50 -4.46
CA GLY A 169 12.78 -24.54 -3.37
C GLY A 169 13.93 -23.58 -3.12
N GLU A 170 15.04 -23.67 -3.83
CA GLU A 170 16.22 -22.84 -3.64
C GLU A 170 16.47 -21.90 -4.84
N VAL A 171 16.69 -22.45 -6.00
CA VAL A 171 17.06 -21.69 -7.20
C VAL A 171 16.07 -21.97 -8.32
N LEU A 172 15.52 -20.89 -8.89
CA LEU A 172 14.64 -20.98 -10.06
C LEU A 172 15.46 -21.23 -11.32
N ASN A 173 15.31 -22.41 -11.92
CA ASN A 173 15.88 -22.78 -13.23
C ASN A 173 14.75 -22.96 -14.22
N PRO A 174 14.31 -21.89 -14.92
CA PRO A 174 13.10 -21.97 -15.72
C PRO A 174 13.26 -22.88 -16.93
N ASP A 175 12.37 -23.89 -17.04
CA ASP A 175 12.21 -24.72 -18.22
C ASP A 175 11.46 -23.99 -19.33
N LEU A 176 10.65 -23.01 -18.94
CA LEU A 176 9.84 -22.21 -19.85
C LEU A 176 9.90 -20.74 -19.45
N ILE A 177 10.10 -19.90 -20.46
CA ILE A 177 10.06 -18.43 -20.32
C ILE A 177 9.09 -17.89 -21.37
N ASP A 178 8.08 -17.16 -20.92
CA ASP A 178 7.10 -16.47 -21.75
C ASP A 178 7.28 -14.96 -21.55
N ILE A 179 7.67 -14.28 -22.63
CA ILE A 179 7.91 -12.84 -22.65
C ILE A 179 6.96 -12.23 -23.68
N PRO A 180 6.23 -11.16 -23.35
CA PRO A 180 5.35 -10.47 -24.30
C PRO A 180 6.11 -9.99 -25.53
N GLU A 181 5.57 -10.23 -26.71
CA GLU A 181 6.06 -9.64 -27.95
C GLU A 181 5.45 -8.26 -28.15
N LYS A 182 5.95 -7.51 -29.15
CA LYS A 182 5.65 -6.09 -29.35
C LYS A 182 4.16 -5.70 -29.35
N ASN A 183 3.25 -6.62 -29.62
CA ASN A 183 1.80 -6.38 -29.63
C ASN A 183 1.00 -7.51 -28.99
N ASP A 184 1.66 -8.42 -28.26
CA ASP A 184 1.03 -9.56 -27.61
C ASP A 184 1.33 -9.54 -26.11
N LEU A 185 0.41 -10.08 -25.34
CA LEU A 185 0.59 -10.35 -23.91
C LEU A 185 1.18 -11.74 -23.70
N VAL A 186 1.60 -12.04 -22.47
CA VAL A 186 1.99 -13.42 -22.07
C VAL A 186 0.85 -14.39 -22.37
N LYS A 187 1.19 -15.61 -22.75
CA LYS A 187 0.18 -16.62 -23.17
C LYS A 187 -0.71 -17.09 -22.02
N GLY A 188 -0.10 -17.37 -20.89
CA GLY A 188 -0.82 -17.84 -19.69
C GLY A 188 -1.32 -19.28 -19.77
N ILE A 189 -1.00 -20.01 -20.85
CA ILE A 189 -1.32 -21.43 -21.06
C ILE A 189 -0.09 -22.15 -21.58
N TYR A 190 0.34 -23.19 -20.89
CA TYR A 190 1.60 -23.89 -21.15
C TYR A 190 1.42 -25.40 -21.13
N LYS A 191 2.05 -26.10 -22.10
CA LYS A 191 2.06 -27.56 -22.14
C LYS A 191 2.86 -28.11 -20.96
N LEU A 192 2.30 -29.09 -20.25
CA LEU A 192 3.04 -29.83 -19.23
C LEU A 192 4.13 -30.71 -19.87
N PRO A 193 5.23 -30.97 -19.18
CA PRO A 193 6.20 -31.96 -19.61
C PRO A 193 5.55 -33.33 -19.72
N ASP A 194 6.04 -34.15 -20.69
CA ASP A 194 5.52 -35.51 -20.97
C ASP A 194 5.83 -36.45 -19.82
#